data_90f43b30e473e30072e8f101741be0c4
#
_entry.id   90f43b30e473e30072e8f101741be0c4
#
_cell.length_a   1.000
_cell.length_b   1.000
_cell.length_c   1.000
_cell.angle_alpha   90.00
_cell.angle_beta   90.00
_cell.angle_gamma   90.00
#
_symmetry.space_group_name_H-M   'P 1'
#
loop_
_entity.id
_entity.type
_entity.pdbx_description
1 polymer ?
#
loop_
_entity_poly.entity_id
_entity_poly.type
_entity_poly.pdbx_seq_one_letter_code
_entity_poly.pdbx_strand_id
1 'polypeptide(L)'
;MDEIKPRFYNDVVIIGAGLSGINLACQLQRKLSVSDYIIYDRAQELGGAWAANKYPGCGVDIPGALYSLSWFPNPAFTKIFPSQPEILSYAHSVAQSHNVPKHIVFQREWTGAIWNEKSSTWLVNLRDLVTGDEYIHEAKMLVSAVGGYTNPKLPSLPGLDSFQGPVVHTAQWDKEYDLRGLNVAVIGNGCSASQVVPAIVDNVKSLIQFVRRRILDCQYLKALQNPKVHLTRDSIVSVGEKSVITASGAQHNVDFLILATGFQFSQWQGDKIIGRHGVSLQQHWQEVGGIEAYKTIAVNGCPNFFYILGPNSGSGHTSVLFASECTANLVVKLARPLLLRKAAAVEVGKNAEIRYCDSIQIALRKTVLTDSCSS
;
A
#
# COMPACT_ATOMS: atom_id res chain seq x y z
N MET A 1 -30.69 -12.24 17.38
CA MET A 1 -29.49 -12.30 16.51
C MET A 1 -28.69 -13.49 17.01
N ASP A 2 -28.62 -14.55 16.23
CA ASP A 2 -27.77 -15.69 16.57
C ASP A 2 -26.33 -15.17 16.68
N GLU A 3 -25.66 -15.46 17.80
CA GLU A 3 -24.25 -15.14 17.99
C GLU A 3 -23.47 -15.88 16.89
N ILE A 4 -22.97 -15.17 15.89
CA ILE A 4 -22.09 -15.75 14.87
C ILE A 4 -20.82 -16.22 15.59
N LYS A 5 -20.68 -17.53 15.76
CA LYS A 5 -19.53 -18.12 16.44
C LYS A 5 -18.29 -18.04 15.55
N PRO A 6 -17.13 -17.64 16.10
CA PRO A 6 -15.89 -17.65 15.35
C PRO A 6 -15.56 -19.08 14.87
N ARG A 7 -15.11 -19.19 13.62
CA ARG A 7 -14.76 -20.48 12.99
C ARG A 7 -13.34 -20.91 13.33
N PHE A 8 -12.46 -19.94 13.58
CA PHE A 8 -11.03 -20.16 13.81
C PHE A 8 -10.52 -19.26 14.93
N TYR A 9 -9.36 -19.62 15.50
CA TYR A 9 -8.64 -18.81 16.47
C TYR A 9 -7.13 -18.91 16.24
N ASN A 10 -6.44 -17.76 16.29
CA ASN A 10 -4.99 -17.66 16.47
C ASN A 10 -4.65 -16.54 17.45
N ASP A 11 -3.50 -16.62 18.10
CA ASP A 11 -3.04 -15.50 18.95
C ASP A 11 -2.88 -14.21 18.15
N VAL A 12 -2.44 -14.30 16.89
CA VAL A 12 -2.23 -13.13 16.02
C VAL A 12 -2.85 -13.34 14.66
N VAL A 13 -3.68 -12.38 14.24
CA VAL A 13 -4.12 -12.23 12.85
C VAL A 13 -3.41 -11.02 12.24
N ILE A 14 -2.76 -11.23 11.11
CA ILE A 14 -2.10 -10.20 10.31
C ILE A 14 -2.86 -10.05 8.99
N ILE A 15 -3.18 -8.81 8.60
CA ILE A 15 -3.82 -8.52 7.33
C ILE A 15 -2.80 -7.92 6.38
N GLY A 16 -2.50 -8.65 5.30
CA GLY A 16 -1.54 -8.27 4.26
C GLY A 16 -0.28 -9.12 4.27
N ALA A 17 -0.03 -9.84 3.17
CA ALA A 17 1.17 -10.65 2.90
C ALA A 17 2.23 -9.90 2.08
N GLY A 18 2.26 -8.57 2.18
CA GLY A 18 3.36 -7.74 1.69
C GLY A 18 4.58 -7.80 2.60
N LEU A 19 5.68 -7.13 2.23
CA LEU A 19 6.92 -7.09 3.02
C LEU A 19 6.69 -6.66 4.48
N SER A 20 5.69 -5.83 4.76
CA SER A 20 5.34 -5.39 6.12
C SER A 20 4.79 -6.52 6.99
N GLY A 21 3.81 -7.29 6.49
CA GLY A 21 3.24 -8.42 7.21
C GLY A 21 4.23 -9.57 7.35
N ILE A 22 4.98 -9.87 6.29
CA ILE A 22 6.06 -10.88 6.30
C ILE A 22 7.12 -10.51 7.34
N ASN A 23 7.60 -9.26 7.34
CA ASN A 23 8.58 -8.79 8.32
C ASN A 23 8.06 -8.92 9.75
N LEU A 24 6.81 -8.51 10.02
CA LEU A 24 6.21 -8.66 11.35
C LEU A 24 6.19 -10.13 11.78
N ALA A 25 5.73 -11.04 10.92
CA ALA A 25 5.68 -12.46 11.19
C ALA A 25 7.07 -13.04 11.56
N CYS A 26 8.09 -12.66 10.78
CA CYS A 26 9.48 -13.02 11.08
C CYS A 26 9.94 -12.46 12.43
N GLN A 27 9.62 -11.20 12.75
CA GLN A 27 10.02 -10.58 14.02
C GLN A 27 9.30 -11.19 15.23
N LEU A 28 8.05 -11.62 15.10
CA LEU A 28 7.32 -12.36 16.14
C LEU A 28 8.04 -13.68 16.47
N GLN A 29 8.45 -14.43 15.45
CA GLN A 29 9.21 -15.67 15.65
C GLN A 29 10.59 -15.40 16.25
N ARG A 30 11.34 -14.45 15.67
CA ARG A 30 12.73 -14.15 16.07
C ARG A 30 12.85 -13.61 17.49
N LYS A 31 11.92 -12.77 17.94
CA LYS A 31 12.04 -12.03 19.20
C LYS A 31 11.21 -12.61 20.34
N LEU A 32 10.14 -13.31 20.02
CA LEU A 32 9.20 -13.83 21.02
C LEU A 32 8.95 -15.33 20.89
N SER A 33 9.52 -16.01 19.88
CA SER A 33 9.25 -17.42 19.57
C SER A 33 7.75 -17.70 19.34
N VAL A 34 7.00 -16.71 18.88
CA VAL A 34 5.57 -16.81 18.58
C VAL A 34 5.39 -17.34 17.17
N SER A 35 4.74 -18.51 17.05
CA SER A 35 4.39 -19.15 15.79
C SER A 35 2.87 -19.31 15.59
N ASP A 36 2.07 -19.01 16.61
CA ASP A 36 0.61 -19.02 16.51
C ASP A 36 0.11 -17.70 15.93
N TYR A 37 0.29 -17.57 14.60
CA TYR A 37 -0.24 -16.46 13.81
C TYR A 37 -0.71 -16.95 12.46
N ILE A 38 -1.60 -16.17 11.84
CA ILE A 38 -2.07 -16.34 10.47
C ILE A 38 -2.03 -15.00 9.74
N ILE A 39 -1.73 -15.04 8.45
CA ILE A 39 -1.73 -13.88 7.56
C ILE A 39 -2.83 -14.07 6.53
N TYR A 40 -3.70 -13.10 6.38
CA TYR A 40 -4.70 -13.06 5.33
C TYR A 40 -4.33 -12.03 4.28
N ASP A 41 -4.45 -12.41 3.00
CA ASP A 41 -4.28 -11.48 1.89
C ASP A 41 -5.36 -11.72 0.82
N ARG A 42 -5.85 -10.64 0.25
CA ARG A 42 -6.83 -10.71 -0.86
C ARG A 42 -6.20 -11.14 -2.18
N ALA A 43 -4.87 -10.97 -2.34
CA ALA A 43 -4.13 -11.40 -3.52
C ALA A 43 -4.00 -12.92 -3.60
N GLN A 44 -3.50 -13.42 -4.73
CA GLN A 44 -3.23 -14.84 -4.97
C GLN A 44 -1.80 -15.23 -4.58
N GLU A 45 -0.93 -14.25 -4.36
CA GLU A 45 0.50 -14.45 -4.05
C GLU A 45 1.00 -13.44 -3.02
N LEU A 46 2.07 -13.78 -2.33
CA LEU A 46 2.75 -12.86 -1.41
C LEU A 46 3.56 -11.80 -2.17
N GLY A 47 3.88 -10.70 -1.49
CA GLY A 47 4.72 -9.62 -2.04
C GLY A 47 4.02 -8.26 -2.03
N GLY A 48 2.69 -8.22 -1.86
CA GLY A 48 1.91 -6.98 -1.74
C GLY A 48 2.10 -6.07 -2.96
N ALA A 49 2.57 -4.82 -2.76
CA ALA A 49 2.78 -3.88 -3.87
C ALA A 49 3.74 -4.40 -4.95
N TRP A 50 4.72 -5.23 -4.59
CA TRP A 50 5.69 -5.80 -5.54
C TRP A 50 5.14 -6.98 -6.33
N ALA A 51 4.12 -7.66 -5.84
CA ALA A 51 3.35 -8.65 -6.61
C ALA A 51 2.30 -7.99 -7.50
N ALA A 52 1.69 -6.89 -7.03
CA ALA A 52 0.61 -6.20 -7.74
C ALA A 52 1.09 -5.32 -8.90
N ASN A 53 2.23 -4.63 -8.76
CA ASN A 53 2.72 -3.67 -9.75
C ASN A 53 3.76 -4.31 -10.68
N LYS A 54 3.34 -4.61 -11.92
CA LYS A 54 4.16 -5.33 -12.92
C LYS A 54 4.37 -4.53 -14.22
N TYR A 55 4.15 -3.21 -14.18
CA TYR A 55 4.32 -2.34 -15.36
C TYR A 55 5.78 -2.28 -15.80
N PRO A 56 6.06 -2.02 -17.11
CA PRO A 56 7.41 -1.92 -17.64
C PRO A 56 8.27 -0.91 -16.88
N GLY A 57 9.48 -1.31 -16.50
CA GLY A 57 10.40 -0.46 -15.74
C GLY A 57 10.12 -0.37 -14.26
N CYS A 58 9.12 -1.07 -13.72
CA CYS A 58 8.82 -1.08 -12.29
C CYS A 58 10.04 -1.51 -11.47
N GLY A 59 10.41 -0.72 -10.48
CA GLY A 59 11.54 -0.96 -9.60
C GLY A 59 11.56 0.00 -8.43
N VAL A 60 12.59 -0.07 -7.60
CA VAL A 60 12.79 0.87 -6.50
C VAL A 60 13.35 2.20 -7.00
N ASP A 61 13.09 3.26 -6.28
CA ASP A 61 13.59 4.62 -6.49
C ASP A 61 14.69 5.01 -5.48
N ILE A 62 15.12 4.07 -4.65
CA ILE A 62 16.24 4.19 -3.72
C ILE A 62 17.23 3.03 -3.91
N PRO A 63 18.51 3.17 -3.49
CA PRO A 63 19.47 2.08 -3.60
C PRO A 63 19.03 0.81 -2.88
N GLY A 64 19.19 -0.35 -3.50
CA GLY A 64 18.80 -1.66 -2.97
C GLY A 64 19.41 -1.98 -1.60
N ALA A 65 20.61 -1.49 -1.32
CA ALA A 65 21.23 -1.61 0.00
C ALA A 65 20.38 -0.99 1.12
N LEU A 66 19.60 0.07 0.81
CA LEU A 66 18.65 0.70 1.72
C LEU A 66 17.25 0.04 1.65
N TYR A 67 17.00 -0.77 0.60
CA TYR A 67 15.73 -1.47 0.42
C TYR A 67 15.84 -2.94 0.82
N SER A 68 16.51 -3.18 1.95
CA SER A 68 16.64 -4.49 2.60
C SER A 68 16.35 -4.36 4.09
N LEU A 69 15.82 -5.42 4.69
CA LEU A 69 15.66 -5.51 6.15
C LEU A 69 17.04 -5.61 6.80
N SER A 70 17.27 -4.89 7.90
CA SER A 70 18.58 -4.85 8.56
C SER A 70 19.04 -6.23 9.07
N TRP A 71 18.09 -7.08 9.38
CA TRP A 71 18.33 -8.44 9.86
C TRP A 71 18.37 -9.51 8.76
N PHE A 72 18.04 -9.14 7.51
CA PHE A 72 18.08 -10.01 6.34
C PHE A 72 18.52 -9.20 5.10
N PRO A 73 19.76 -8.68 5.10
CA PRO A 73 20.26 -7.86 3.99
C PRO A 73 20.43 -8.72 2.72
N ASN A 74 20.21 -8.11 1.56
CA ASN A 74 20.42 -8.76 0.26
C ASN A 74 21.63 -8.13 -0.47
N PRO A 75 22.82 -8.76 -0.42
CA PRO A 75 23.98 -8.28 -1.16
C PRO A 75 23.96 -8.65 -2.65
N ALA A 76 23.00 -9.46 -3.09
CA ALA A 76 22.95 -10.05 -4.42
C ALA A 76 22.05 -9.28 -5.41
N PHE A 77 21.60 -8.06 -5.08
CA PHE A 77 20.94 -7.21 -6.06
C PHE A 77 21.86 -6.90 -7.22
N THR A 78 21.38 -7.11 -8.46
CA THR A 78 22.20 -6.97 -9.68
C THR A 78 22.41 -5.50 -10.08
N LYS A 79 21.58 -4.59 -9.56
CA LYS A 79 21.60 -3.15 -9.87
C LYS A 79 21.54 -2.32 -8.60
N ILE A 80 22.05 -1.08 -8.67
CA ILE A 80 21.92 -0.10 -7.57
C ILE A 80 20.44 0.13 -7.24
N PHE A 81 19.59 0.22 -8.25
CA PHE A 81 18.14 0.31 -8.14
C PHE A 81 17.51 -1.00 -8.64
N PRO A 82 17.27 -1.98 -7.76
CA PRO A 82 16.72 -3.27 -8.13
C PRO A 82 15.36 -3.16 -8.82
N SER A 83 15.14 -4.05 -9.76
CA SER A 83 13.87 -4.19 -10.48
C SER A 83 12.80 -4.87 -9.63
N GLN A 84 11.54 -4.71 -10.03
CA GLN A 84 10.40 -5.35 -9.36
C GLN A 84 10.58 -6.87 -9.16
N PRO A 85 11.02 -7.66 -10.16
CA PRO A 85 11.22 -9.11 -9.96
C PRO A 85 12.28 -9.43 -8.90
N GLU A 86 13.35 -8.61 -8.80
CA GLU A 86 14.39 -8.82 -7.78
C GLU A 86 13.84 -8.54 -6.37
N ILE A 87 13.01 -7.50 -6.21
CA ILE A 87 12.39 -7.19 -4.91
C ILE A 87 11.34 -8.23 -4.55
N LEU A 88 10.56 -8.71 -5.51
CA LEU A 88 9.60 -9.78 -5.27
C LEU A 88 10.30 -11.08 -4.85
N SER A 89 11.40 -11.45 -5.53
CA SER A 89 12.25 -12.59 -5.16
C SER A 89 12.83 -12.43 -3.75
N TYR A 90 13.26 -11.22 -3.40
CA TYR A 90 13.71 -10.89 -2.05
C TYR A 90 12.59 -11.09 -1.01
N ALA A 91 11.36 -10.65 -1.30
CA ALA A 91 10.22 -10.86 -0.41
C ALA A 91 9.94 -12.35 -0.17
N HIS A 92 10.02 -13.17 -1.23
CA HIS A 92 9.92 -14.64 -1.11
C HIS A 92 11.03 -15.21 -0.24
N SER A 93 12.26 -14.78 -0.42
CA SER A 93 13.41 -15.25 0.38
C SER A 93 13.26 -14.91 1.86
N VAL A 94 12.80 -13.68 2.18
CA VAL A 94 12.48 -13.28 3.56
C VAL A 94 11.39 -14.17 4.15
N ALA A 95 10.30 -14.40 3.42
CA ALA A 95 9.19 -15.23 3.90
C ALA A 95 9.63 -16.69 4.15
N GLN A 96 10.41 -17.26 3.25
CA GLN A 96 10.90 -18.64 3.36
C GLN A 96 11.86 -18.83 4.52
N SER A 97 12.67 -17.81 4.86
CA SER A 97 13.66 -17.89 5.95
C SER A 97 13.07 -18.28 7.32
N HIS A 98 11.77 -18.02 7.51
CA HIS A 98 11.04 -18.31 8.75
C HIS A 98 9.76 -19.13 8.50
N ASN A 99 9.67 -19.85 7.37
CA ASN A 99 8.50 -20.66 7.00
C ASN A 99 7.17 -19.89 7.04
N VAL A 100 7.20 -18.59 6.80
CA VAL A 100 6.00 -17.72 6.80
C VAL A 100 4.94 -18.18 5.79
N PRO A 101 5.29 -18.71 4.58
CA PRO A 101 4.28 -19.09 3.58
C PRO A 101 3.25 -20.09 4.07
N LYS A 102 3.58 -20.98 5.00
CA LYS A 102 2.62 -21.96 5.57
C LYS A 102 1.53 -21.32 6.44
N HIS A 103 1.72 -20.07 6.85
CA HIS A 103 0.78 -19.29 7.66
C HIS A 103 -0.02 -18.28 6.84
N ILE A 104 0.14 -18.25 5.51
CA ILE A 104 -0.57 -17.30 4.65
C ILE A 104 -1.79 -17.99 4.03
N VAL A 105 -2.93 -17.32 4.10
CA VAL A 105 -4.15 -17.71 3.40
C VAL A 105 -4.49 -16.60 2.42
N PHE A 106 -4.38 -16.92 1.13
CA PHE A 106 -4.65 -16.00 0.03
C PHE A 106 -6.12 -15.96 -0.34
N GLN A 107 -6.49 -14.98 -1.17
CA GLN A 107 -7.84 -14.76 -1.66
C GLN A 107 -8.85 -14.61 -0.50
N ARG A 108 -8.43 -13.92 0.56
CA ARG A 108 -9.24 -13.61 1.73
C ARG A 108 -9.29 -12.10 1.93
N GLU A 109 -10.46 -11.54 1.74
CA GLU A 109 -10.71 -10.13 1.98
C GLU A 109 -11.05 -9.88 3.44
N TRP A 110 -10.34 -8.99 4.06
CA TRP A 110 -10.71 -8.45 5.36
C TRP A 110 -11.82 -7.41 5.20
N THR A 111 -12.99 -7.68 5.77
CA THR A 111 -14.17 -6.83 5.64
C THR A 111 -14.46 -6.01 6.88
N GLY A 112 -13.79 -6.29 8.02
CA GLY A 112 -13.92 -5.53 9.25
C GLY A 112 -13.47 -6.31 10.48
N ALA A 113 -13.54 -5.67 11.66
CA ALA A 113 -13.25 -6.33 12.93
C ALA A 113 -14.00 -5.65 14.08
N ILE A 114 -14.38 -6.44 15.09
CA ILE A 114 -15.09 -5.99 16.28
C ILE A 114 -14.34 -6.46 17.52
N TRP A 115 -14.05 -5.54 18.43
CA TRP A 115 -13.47 -5.87 19.72
C TRP A 115 -14.49 -6.54 20.64
N ASN A 116 -14.15 -7.68 21.22
CA ASN A 116 -14.95 -8.38 22.22
C ASN A 116 -14.36 -8.12 23.61
N GLU A 117 -15.04 -7.32 24.43
CA GLU A 117 -14.61 -6.99 25.79
C GLU A 117 -14.54 -8.21 26.72
N LYS A 118 -15.46 -9.18 26.54
CA LYS A 118 -15.54 -10.34 27.45
C LYS A 118 -14.34 -11.27 27.31
N SER A 119 -13.92 -11.53 26.07
CA SER A 119 -12.78 -12.40 25.77
C SER A 119 -11.47 -11.63 25.63
N SER A 120 -11.50 -10.30 25.53
CA SER A 120 -10.35 -9.45 25.20
C SER A 120 -9.68 -9.88 23.88
N THR A 121 -10.52 -10.10 22.85
CA THR A 121 -10.10 -10.55 21.52
C THR A 121 -10.78 -9.73 20.42
N TRP A 122 -10.25 -9.83 19.23
CA TRP A 122 -10.87 -9.30 18.01
C TRP A 122 -11.64 -10.40 17.27
N LEU A 123 -12.86 -10.09 16.88
CA LEU A 123 -13.65 -10.86 15.92
C LEU A 123 -13.39 -10.26 14.54
N VAL A 124 -12.56 -10.94 13.75
CA VAL A 124 -12.09 -10.48 12.44
C VAL A 124 -12.98 -11.04 11.36
N ASN A 125 -13.69 -10.19 10.65
CA ASN A 125 -14.59 -10.56 9.56
C ASN A 125 -13.80 -10.74 8.27
N LEU A 126 -13.98 -11.88 7.63
CA LEU A 126 -13.27 -12.28 6.42
C LEU A 126 -14.27 -12.80 5.38
N ARG A 127 -13.98 -12.50 4.11
CA ARG A 127 -14.69 -13.04 2.96
C ARG A 127 -13.73 -13.88 2.12
N ASP A 128 -14.13 -15.10 1.81
CA ASP A 128 -13.46 -15.92 0.80
C ASP A 128 -13.78 -15.39 -0.59
N LEU A 129 -12.78 -14.95 -1.34
CA LEU A 129 -12.98 -14.38 -2.67
C LEU A 129 -13.21 -15.45 -3.76
N VAL A 130 -13.04 -16.74 -3.43
CA VAL A 130 -13.31 -17.85 -4.36
C VAL A 130 -14.74 -18.33 -4.22
N THR A 131 -15.20 -18.55 -2.98
CA THR A 131 -16.54 -19.08 -2.70
C THR A 131 -17.59 -18.01 -2.41
N GLY A 132 -17.15 -16.81 -1.99
CA GLY A 132 -18.02 -15.74 -1.52
C GLY A 132 -18.44 -15.88 -0.05
N ASP A 133 -18.01 -16.95 0.63
CA ASP A 133 -18.39 -17.22 2.02
C ASP A 133 -17.79 -16.18 2.98
N GLU A 134 -18.60 -15.77 3.96
CA GLU A 134 -18.16 -14.93 5.06
C GLU A 134 -17.99 -15.75 6.34
N TYR A 135 -16.95 -15.46 7.10
CA TYR A 135 -16.66 -16.12 8.36
C TYR A 135 -15.89 -15.20 9.32
N ILE A 136 -15.88 -15.58 10.59
CA ILE A 136 -15.18 -14.86 11.65
C ILE A 136 -13.97 -15.66 12.08
N HIS A 137 -12.83 -14.96 12.20
CA HIS A 137 -11.62 -15.45 12.84
C HIS A 137 -11.39 -14.67 14.13
N GLU A 138 -11.32 -15.36 15.26
CA GLU A 138 -11.04 -14.74 16.56
C GLU A 138 -9.53 -14.61 16.76
N ALA A 139 -9.06 -13.46 17.25
CA ALA A 139 -7.64 -13.23 17.51
C ALA A 139 -7.42 -12.41 18.77
N LYS A 140 -6.38 -12.74 19.53
CA LYS A 140 -5.96 -11.93 20.66
C LYS A 140 -5.35 -10.59 20.21
N MET A 141 -4.64 -10.60 19.09
CA MET A 141 -4.01 -9.44 18.49
C MET A 141 -4.36 -9.36 17.00
N LEU A 142 -4.79 -8.21 16.55
CA LEU A 142 -5.04 -7.91 15.15
C LEU A 142 -4.02 -6.87 14.65
N VAL A 143 -3.38 -7.16 13.53
CA VAL A 143 -2.44 -6.22 12.90
C VAL A 143 -2.81 -5.94 11.46
N SER A 144 -3.02 -4.67 11.15
CA SER A 144 -3.19 -4.20 9.79
C SER A 144 -1.82 -3.88 9.17
N ALA A 145 -1.40 -4.70 8.22
CA ALA A 145 -0.22 -4.50 7.39
C ALA A 145 -0.61 -4.25 5.92
N VAL A 146 -1.82 -3.74 5.70
CA VAL A 146 -2.34 -3.39 4.37
C VAL A 146 -1.60 -2.18 3.83
N GLY A 147 -0.97 -2.35 2.68
CA GLY A 147 -0.26 -1.27 1.99
C GLY A 147 -1.21 -0.32 1.24
N GLY A 148 -0.72 0.86 0.88
CA GLY A 148 -1.47 1.86 0.12
C GLY A 148 -1.27 1.81 -1.40
N TYR A 149 -0.36 0.97 -1.92
CA TYR A 149 0.05 1.00 -3.33
C TYR A 149 -0.48 -0.19 -4.13
N THR A 150 -1.72 -0.56 -3.92
CA THR A 150 -2.39 -1.65 -4.64
C THR A 150 -3.74 -1.25 -5.24
N ASN A 151 -4.40 -0.21 -4.71
CA ASN A 151 -5.69 0.25 -5.23
C ASN A 151 -5.47 1.43 -6.17
N PRO A 152 -5.75 1.32 -7.48
CA PRO A 152 -5.55 2.41 -8.42
C PRO A 152 -6.48 3.60 -8.14
N LYS A 153 -5.98 4.82 -8.32
CA LYS A 153 -6.78 6.03 -8.36
C LYS A 153 -7.11 6.34 -9.82
N LEU A 154 -8.29 5.97 -10.24
CA LEU A 154 -8.76 6.29 -11.60
C LEU A 154 -9.16 7.77 -11.69
N PRO A 155 -8.76 8.46 -12.77
CA PRO A 155 -9.17 9.85 -12.98
C PRO A 155 -10.63 9.90 -13.47
N SER A 156 -11.36 10.93 -13.05
CA SER A 156 -12.66 11.25 -13.66
C SER A 156 -12.41 12.14 -14.87
N LEU A 157 -12.37 11.54 -16.06
CA LEU A 157 -12.17 12.23 -17.33
C LEU A 157 -13.41 12.02 -18.21
N PRO A 158 -14.10 13.09 -18.62
CA PRO A 158 -15.23 12.99 -19.54
C PRO A 158 -14.84 12.22 -20.82
N GLY A 159 -15.65 11.23 -21.19
CA GLY A 159 -15.45 10.44 -22.41
C GLY A 159 -14.42 9.31 -22.30
N LEU A 160 -13.82 9.07 -21.13
CA LEU A 160 -12.85 7.97 -20.94
C LEU A 160 -13.44 6.60 -21.32
N ASP A 161 -14.72 6.38 -21.00
CA ASP A 161 -15.42 5.12 -21.30
C ASP A 161 -15.72 4.92 -22.79
N SER A 162 -15.65 6.00 -23.61
CA SER A 162 -15.82 5.92 -25.06
C SER A 162 -14.52 5.67 -25.81
N PHE A 163 -13.38 5.65 -25.13
CA PHE A 163 -12.10 5.39 -25.77
C PHE A 163 -12.02 3.98 -26.30
N GLN A 164 -11.71 3.83 -27.59
CA GLN A 164 -11.71 2.53 -28.29
C GLN A 164 -10.42 1.74 -28.13
N GLY A 165 -9.33 2.38 -27.70
CA GLY A 165 -8.06 1.72 -27.40
C GLY A 165 -8.00 1.18 -25.97
N PRO A 166 -6.95 0.43 -25.62
CA PRO A 166 -6.73 0.00 -24.24
C PRO A 166 -6.48 1.19 -23.30
N VAL A 167 -7.11 1.15 -22.11
CA VAL A 167 -6.86 2.03 -20.99
C VAL A 167 -6.31 1.22 -19.84
N VAL A 168 -5.05 1.42 -19.49
CA VAL A 168 -4.36 0.60 -18.50
C VAL A 168 -3.79 1.48 -17.38
N HIS A 169 -4.22 1.22 -16.15
CA HIS A 169 -3.56 1.83 -14.99
C HIS A 169 -2.28 1.06 -14.64
N THR A 170 -1.20 1.75 -14.26
CA THR A 170 0.07 1.11 -13.93
C THR A 170 -0.06 0.03 -12.84
N ALA A 171 -1.00 0.18 -11.89
CA ALA A 171 -1.30 -0.84 -10.88
C ALA A 171 -2.16 -2.01 -11.38
N GLN A 172 -2.61 -2.00 -12.62
CA GLN A 172 -3.45 -3.02 -13.25
C GLN A 172 -2.82 -3.53 -14.56
N TRP A 173 -1.50 -3.56 -14.60
CA TRP A 173 -0.72 -4.06 -15.72
C TRP A 173 -0.69 -5.60 -15.65
N ASP A 174 -1.72 -6.24 -16.18
CA ASP A 174 -2.04 -7.66 -16.00
C ASP A 174 -1.41 -8.59 -17.02
N LYS A 175 -0.96 -8.04 -18.17
CA LYS A 175 -0.37 -8.78 -19.29
C LYS A 175 0.64 -7.92 -20.04
N GLU A 176 1.38 -8.56 -20.92
CA GLU A 176 2.21 -7.84 -21.89
C GLU A 176 1.33 -7.18 -22.95
N TYR A 177 1.62 -5.90 -23.23
CA TYR A 177 0.98 -5.12 -24.29
C TYR A 177 2.00 -4.83 -25.38
N ASP A 178 1.67 -5.10 -26.61
CA ASP A 178 2.50 -4.71 -27.76
C ASP A 178 2.23 -3.23 -28.09
N LEU A 179 3.17 -2.38 -27.72
CA LEU A 179 3.08 -0.93 -27.94
C LEU A 179 3.78 -0.48 -29.23
N ARG A 180 4.34 -1.39 -30.03
CA ARG A 180 5.09 -1.06 -31.26
C ARG A 180 4.21 -0.34 -32.27
N GLY A 181 4.70 0.81 -32.72
CA GLY A 181 4.02 1.62 -33.72
C GLY A 181 2.79 2.38 -33.24
N LEU A 182 2.45 2.32 -31.95
CA LEU A 182 1.30 3.01 -31.36
C LEU A 182 1.66 4.43 -30.90
N ASN A 183 0.67 5.32 -30.96
CA ASN A 183 0.69 6.61 -30.31
C ASN A 183 0.19 6.42 -28.86
N VAL A 184 1.05 6.62 -27.90
CA VAL A 184 0.77 6.34 -26.48
C VAL A 184 0.63 7.63 -25.69
N ALA A 185 -0.41 7.75 -24.88
CA ALA A 185 -0.53 8.81 -23.91
C ALA A 185 -0.29 8.28 -22.48
N VAL A 186 0.51 9.02 -21.70
CA VAL A 186 0.77 8.75 -20.29
C VAL A 186 0.18 9.91 -19.47
N ILE A 187 -0.77 9.58 -18.59
CA ILE A 187 -1.43 10.56 -17.73
C ILE A 187 -0.81 10.48 -16.33
N GLY A 188 -0.05 11.50 -15.96
CA GLY A 188 0.68 11.58 -14.71
C GLY A 188 2.20 11.63 -14.90
N ASN A 189 2.91 12.04 -13.86
CA ASN A 189 4.38 12.05 -13.83
C ASN A 189 4.95 11.78 -12.44
N GLY A 190 4.27 10.90 -11.67
CA GLY A 190 4.81 10.32 -10.43
C GLY A 190 5.85 9.24 -10.70
N CYS A 191 6.29 8.52 -9.65
CA CYS A 191 7.31 7.47 -9.75
C CYS A 191 6.98 6.41 -10.82
N SER A 192 5.71 6.00 -10.94
CA SER A 192 5.32 5.02 -11.98
C SER A 192 5.53 5.55 -13.40
N ALA A 193 5.18 6.81 -13.65
CA ALA A 193 5.36 7.40 -14.98
C ALA A 193 6.85 7.60 -15.31
N SER A 194 7.67 8.02 -14.34
CA SER A 194 9.12 8.17 -14.54
C SER A 194 9.83 6.85 -14.84
N GLN A 195 9.23 5.73 -14.48
CA GLN A 195 9.73 4.38 -14.76
C GLN A 195 9.18 3.80 -16.07
N VAL A 196 7.88 3.98 -16.34
CA VAL A 196 7.26 3.38 -17.53
C VAL A 196 7.71 4.09 -18.82
N VAL A 197 7.84 5.43 -18.81
CA VAL A 197 8.22 6.21 -20.01
C VAL A 197 9.57 5.75 -20.57
N PRO A 198 10.66 5.68 -19.80
CA PRO A 198 11.94 5.16 -20.31
C PRO A 198 11.86 3.72 -20.82
N ALA A 199 11.01 2.90 -20.19
CA ALA A 199 10.93 1.48 -20.54
C ALA A 199 10.21 1.22 -21.87
N ILE A 200 9.35 2.15 -22.35
CA ILE A 200 8.54 1.94 -23.55
C ILE A 200 8.90 2.85 -24.72
N VAL A 201 9.63 3.96 -24.49
CA VAL A 201 9.84 5.01 -25.49
C VAL A 201 10.43 4.53 -26.82
N ASP A 202 11.33 3.55 -26.77
CA ASP A 202 11.97 3.04 -27.98
C ASP A 202 11.01 2.20 -28.85
N ASN A 203 9.99 1.61 -28.25
CA ASN A 203 9.04 0.71 -28.91
C ASN A 203 7.82 1.44 -29.50
N VAL A 204 7.46 2.63 -28.99
CA VAL A 204 6.27 3.37 -29.45
C VAL A 204 6.56 4.18 -30.69
N LYS A 205 5.51 4.55 -31.45
CA LYS A 205 5.59 5.51 -32.56
C LYS A 205 5.76 6.94 -32.02
N SER A 206 4.92 7.32 -31.07
CA SER A 206 5.01 8.59 -30.37
C SER A 206 4.49 8.42 -28.92
N LEU A 207 4.95 9.28 -28.03
CA LEU A 207 4.51 9.30 -26.64
C LEU A 207 4.20 10.73 -26.24
N ILE A 208 2.97 10.98 -25.79
CA ILE A 208 2.60 12.23 -25.14
C ILE A 208 2.42 12.01 -23.65
N GLN A 209 3.04 12.83 -22.82
CA GLN A 209 2.90 12.76 -21.37
C GLN A 209 2.27 14.03 -20.83
N PHE A 210 1.16 13.86 -20.09
CA PHE A 210 0.45 14.94 -19.39
C PHE A 210 1.00 15.08 -17.98
N VAL A 211 1.68 16.21 -17.68
CA VAL A 211 2.44 16.41 -16.44
C VAL A 211 1.87 17.58 -15.64
N ARG A 212 1.71 17.39 -14.31
CA ARG A 212 1.37 18.48 -13.38
C ARG A 212 2.56 18.99 -12.58
N ARG A 213 3.47 18.09 -12.15
CA ARG A 213 4.69 18.42 -11.35
C ARG A 213 5.89 17.67 -11.93
N ARG A 214 7.10 18.10 -11.59
CA ARG A 214 8.32 17.45 -12.06
C ARG A 214 8.83 16.47 -11.00
N ILE A 215 9.10 15.23 -11.40
CA ILE A 215 9.94 14.27 -10.66
C ILE A 215 11.23 14.14 -11.45
N LEU A 216 12.35 14.13 -10.73
CA LEU A 216 13.69 14.04 -11.32
C LEU A 216 14.22 12.61 -11.13
N ASP A 217 14.41 11.91 -12.23
CA ASP A 217 15.11 10.63 -12.34
C ASP A 217 16.05 10.70 -13.54
N CYS A 218 17.30 10.19 -13.40
CA CYS A 218 18.30 10.33 -14.45
C CYS A 218 17.92 9.61 -15.76
N GLN A 219 17.29 8.44 -15.68
CA GLN A 219 16.86 7.70 -16.87
C GLN A 219 15.63 8.37 -17.51
N TYR A 220 14.72 8.85 -16.70
CA TYR A 220 13.56 9.60 -17.15
C TYR A 220 13.95 10.87 -17.89
N LEU A 221 14.87 11.67 -17.34
CA LEU A 221 15.38 12.88 -18.03
C LEU A 221 16.02 12.55 -19.37
N LYS A 222 16.74 11.44 -19.48
CA LYS A 222 17.31 10.98 -20.74
C LYS A 222 16.21 10.59 -21.74
N ALA A 223 15.19 9.87 -21.30
CA ALA A 223 14.05 9.50 -22.13
C ALA A 223 13.29 10.70 -22.67
N LEU A 224 13.20 11.79 -21.90
CA LEU A 224 12.56 13.03 -22.35
C LEU A 224 13.27 13.74 -23.51
N GLN A 225 14.55 13.42 -23.78
CA GLN A 225 15.29 13.94 -24.93
C GLN A 225 14.98 13.18 -26.21
N ASN A 226 14.28 12.04 -26.12
CA ASN A 226 13.88 11.28 -27.30
C ASN A 226 12.83 12.08 -28.11
N PRO A 227 13.03 12.28 -29.43
CA PRO A 227 12.12 13.07 -30.27
C PRO A 227 10.69 12.54 -30.34
N LYS A 228 10.47 11.29 -29.95
CA LYS A 228 9.14 10.69 -29.84
C LYS A 228 8.35 11.17 -28.64
N VAL A 229 8.99 11.80 -27.63
CA VAL A 229 8.36 12.20 -26.36
C VAL A 229 7.95 13.66 -26.38
N HIS A 230 6.66 13.90 -26.17
CA HIS A 230 6.07 15.22 -26.06
C HIS A 230 5.52 15.43 -24.66
N LEU A 231 6.07 16.40 -23.92
CA LEU A 231 5.55 16.79 -22.62
C LEU A 231 4.55 17.93 -22.76
N THR A 232 3.41 17.82 -22.10
CA THR A 232 2.45 18.91 -22.01
C THR A 232 1.96 19.13 -20.59
N ARG A 233 1.72 20.41 -20.24
CA ARG A 233 1.03 20.83 -19.02
C ARG A 233 -0.42 21.21 -19.30
N ASP A 234 -0.83 21.13 -20.55
CA ASP A 234 -2.19 21.46 -20.93
C ASP A 234 -3.15 20.43 -20.33
N SER A 235 -4.15 20.93 -19.63
CA SER A 235 -5.07 20.06 -18.86
C SER A 235 -5.96 19.27 -19.81
N ILE A 236 -6.16 18.00 -19.55
CA ILE A 236 -7.11 17.16 -20.27
C ILE A 236 -8.53 17.61 -19.89
N VAL A 237 -9.36 17.91 -20.86
CA VAL A 237 -10.78 18.25 -20.68
C VAL A 237 -11.70 17.10 -21.06
N SER A 238 -11.31 16.28 -22.03
CA SER A 238 -12.08 15.09 -22.41
C SER A 238 -11.21 14.08 -23.16
N VAL A 239 -11.73 12.86 -23.24
CA VAL A 239 -11.18 11.77 -24.05
C VAL A 239 -12.22 11.42 -25.12
N GLY A 240 -11.82 11.40 -26.38
CA GLY A 240 -12.62 10.93 -27.50
C GLY A 240 -12.29 9.48 -27.84
N GLU A 241 -12.94 8.93 -28.84
CA GLU A 241 -12.79 7.51 -29.25
C GLU A 241 -11.32 7.11 -29.54
N LYS A 242 -10.52 8.02 -30.12
CA LYS A 242 -9.11 7.80 -30.48
C LYS A 242 -8.24 9.02 -30.19
N SER A 243 -8.62 9.83 -29.21
CA SER A 243 -7.90 11.07 -28.96
C SER A 243 -8.05 11.55 -27.52
N VAL A 244 -7.11 12.41 -27.12
CA VAL A 244 -7.19 13.21 -25.88
C VAL A 244 -7.30 14.67 -26.28
N ILE A 245 -8.27 15.38 -25.72
CA ILE A 245 -8.56 16.79 -25.99
C ILE A 245 -8.18 17.62 -24.76
N THR A 246 -7.44 18.69 -24.98
CA THR A 246 -6.91 19.54 -23.92
C THR A 246 -7.62 20.88 -23.85
N ALA A 247 -7.38 21.64 -22.77
CA ALA A 247 -8.02 22.94 -22.52
C ALA A 247 -7.68 24.00 -23.57
N SER A 248 -6.54 23.91 -24.23
CA SER A 248 -6.20 24.79 -25.40
C SER A 248 -6.98 24.45 -26.66
N GLY A 249 -7.76 23.37 -26.68
CA GLY A 249 -8.45 22.82 -27.83
C GLY A 249 -7.58 21.92 -28.70
N ALA A 250 -6.33 21.61 -28.29
CA ALA A 250 -5.50 20.68 -29.02
C ALA A 250 -6.04 19.25 -28.88
N GLN A 251 -6.06 18.54 -30.01
CA GLN A 251 -6.48 17.14 -30.08
C GLN A 251 -5.26 16.27 -30.41
N HIS A 252 -4.96 15.34 -29.53
CA HIS A 252 -3.85 14.39 -29.66
C HIS A 252 -4.39 13.00 -30.02
N ASN A 253 -4.03 12.49 -31.18
CA ASN A 253 -4.40 11.14 -31.59
C ASN A 253 -3.64 10.12 -30.72
N VAL A 254 -4.37 9.19 -30.14
CA VAL A 254 -3.86 8.21 -29.18
C VAL A 254 -4.48 6.85 -29.46
N ASP A 255 -3.64 5.83 -29.47
CA ASP A 255 -4.04 4.42 -29.66
C ASP A 255 -4.07 3.66 -28.31
N PHE A 256 -3.32 4.14 -27.31
CA PHE A 256 -3.18 3.50 -26.00
C PHE A 256 -3.05 4.52 -24.87
N LEU A 257 -3.84 4.37 -23.80
CA LEU A 257 -3.79 5.25 -22.62
C LEU A 257 -3.16 4.53 -21.43
N ILE A 258 -2.11 5.11 -20.85
CA ILE A 258 -1.49 4.69 -19.61
C ILE A 258 -1.87 5.66 -18.50
N LEU A 259 -2.57 5.16 -17.49
CA LEU A 259 -2.94 5.93 -16.31
C LEU A 259 -1.88 5.71 -15.22
N ALA A 260 -1.01 6.69 -15.00
CA ALA A 260 -0.04 6.75 -13.92
C ALA A 260 -0.51 7.74 -12.84
N THR A 261 -1.80 7.65 -12.49
CA THR A 261 -2.54 8.63 -11.68
C THR A 261 -2.48 8.34 -10.18
N GLY A 262 -1.67 7.36 -9.77
CA GLY A 262 -1.40 7.03 -8.38
C GLY A 262 -2.44 6.11 -7.75
N PHE A 263 -2.54 6.15 -6.43
CA PHE A 263 -3.28 5.18 -5.65
C PHE A 263 -4.30 5.83 -4.72
N GLN A 264 -5.34 5.08 -4.38
CA GLN A 264 -6.30 5.46 -3.34
C GLN A 264 -5.76 5.01 -1.97
N PHE A 265 -5.63 5.94 -1.05
CA PHE A 265 -5.23 5.67 0.33
C PHE A 265 -6.47 5.47 1.22
N SER A 266 -7.30 4.47 0.90
CA SER A 266 -8.51 4.10 1.66
C SER A 266 -8.32 2.85 2.54
N GLN A 267 -7.09 2.41 2.73
CA GLN A 267 -6.74 1.16 3.42
C GLN A 267 -7.01 1.16 4.93
N TRP A 268 -7.33 2.30 5.52
CA TRP A 268 -7.49 2.41 6.96
C TRP A 268 -8.78 1.79 7.50
N GLN A 269 -9.82 1.63 6.67
CA GLN A 269 -11.11 0.98 6.96
C GLN A 269 -11.75 1.43 8.29
N GLY A 270 -11.71 2.72 8.59
CA GLY A 270 -12.12 3.26 9.88
C GLY A 270 -13.57 2.99 10.28
N ASP A 271 -14.47 2.86 9.30
CA ASP A 271 -15.89 2.51 9.46
C ASP A 271 -16.11 1.04 9.84
N LYS A 272 -15.16 0.16 9.54
CA LYS A 272 -15.27 -1.30 9.70
C LYS A 272 -14.53 -1.85 10.90
N ILE A 273 -13.76 -1.03 11.60
CA ILE A 273 -13.03 -1.42 12.82
C ILE A 273 -13.75 -0.81 14.00
N ILE A 274 -14.38 -1.67 14.80
CA ILE A 274 -15.19 -1.30 15.96
C ILE A 274 -14.42 -1.66 17.23
N GLY A 275 -13.98 -0.65 17.96
CA GLY A 275 -13.22 -0.80 19.20
C GLY A 275 -14.10 -0.93 20.45
N ARG A 276 -13.55 -0.49 21.57
CA ARG A 276 -14.25 -0.46 22.87
C ARG A 276 -15.55 0.32 22.78
N HIS A 277 -16.52 -0.10 23.55
CA HIS A 277 -17.85 0.53 23.67
C HIS A 277 -18.59 0.67 22.35
N GLY A 278 -18.22 -0.11 21.32
CA GLY A 278 -18.84 -0.06 20.00
C GLY A 278 -18.48 1.19 19.19
N VAL A 279 -17.45 1.94 19.56
CA VAL A 279 -16.98 3.12 18.83
C VAL A 279 -16.12 2.68 17.64
N SER A 280 -16.47 3.13 16.43
CA SER A 280 -15.65 2.85 15.24
C SER A 280 -14.43 3.77 15.19
N LEU A 281 -13.36 3.32 14.50
CA LEU A 281 -12.22 4.19 14.23
C LEU A 281 -12.62 5.45 13.44
N GLN A 282 -13.61 5.35 12.58
CA GLN A 282 -14.12 6.50 11.83
C GLN A 282 -14.73 7.56 12.77
N GLN A 283 -15.50 7.13 13.78
CA GLN A 283 -16.06 8.02 14.81
C GLN A 283 -14.94 8.65 15.64
N HIS A 284 -13.97 7.83 16.09
CA HIS A 284 -12.80 8.34 16.81
C HIS A 284 -12.06 9.42 16.02
N TRP A 285 -11.77 9.17 14.73
CA TRP A 285 -11.10 10.14 13.88
C TRP A 285 -11.91 11.41 13.59
N GLN A 286 -13.24 11.30 13.55
CA GLN A 286 -14.12 12.49 13.47
C GLN A 286 -14.03 13.34 14.72
N GLU A 287 -13.98 12.71 15.91
CA GLU A 287 -13.85 13.43 17.19
C GLU A 287 -12.51 14.14 17.33
N VAL A 288 -11.41 13.56 16.86
CA VAL A 288 -10.05 14.15 16.95
C VAL A 288 -9.70 15.04 15.74
N GLY A 289 -10.57 15.13 14.75
CA GLY A 289 -10.42 16.03 13.60
C GLY A 289 -9.62 15.49 12.41
N GLY A 290 -9.26 14.20 12.39
CA GLY A 290 -8.55 13.61 11.24
C GLY A 290 -8.05 12.20 11.47
N ILE A 291 -7.58 11.57 10.38
CA ILE A 291 -7.01 10.22 10.43
C ILE A 291 -5.62 10.30 11.07
N GLU A 292 -5.49 9.72 12.25
CA GLU A 292 -4.24 9.71 13.02
C GLU A 292 -4.03 8.42 13.80
N ALA A 293 -2.80 8.18 14.26
CA ALA A 293 -2.46 7.07 15.14
C ALA A 293 -1.23 7.42 15.97
N TYR A 294 -1.21 7.00 17.23
CA TYR A 294 -0.06 7.12 18.11
C TYR A 294 1.15 6.38 17.52
N LYS A 295 2.24 7.11 17.27
CA LYS A 295 3.47 6.60 16.64
C LYS A 295 3.21 5.78 15.37
N THR A 296 2.16 6.12 14.64
CA THR A 296 1.71 5.44 13.41
C THR A 296 1.22 3.99 13.59
N ILE A 297 1.10 3.51 14.82
CA ILE A 297 0.87 2.08 15.08
C ILE A 297 -0.37 1.75 15.91
N ALA A 298 -0.88 2.64 16.74
CA ALA A 298 -1.97 2.33 17.67
C ALA A 298 -2.96 3.50 17.81
N VAL A 299 -4.21 3.18 18.11
CA VAL A 299 -5.30 4.14 18.31
C VAL A 299 -5.97 3.86 19.64
N ASN A 300 -6.29 4.91 20.40
CA ASN A 300 -7.05 4.79 21.64
C ASN A 300 -8.44 4.21 21.37
N GLY A 301 -8.94 3.37 22.26
CA GLY A 301 -10.20 2.66 22.09
C GLY A 301 -10.08 1.38 21.28
N CYS A 302 -8.89 1.06 20.72
CA CYS A 302 -8.65 -0.18 19.97
C CYS A 302 -7.55 -1.03 20.61
N PRO A 303 -7.88 -1.77 21.72
CA PRO A 303 -6.90 -2.61 22.39
C PRO A 303 -6.38 -3.71 21.48
N ASN A 304 -5.11 -4.09 21.61
CA ASN A 304 -4.49 -5.19 20.87
C ASN A 304 -4.57 -5.04 19.32
N PHE A 305 -4.92 -3.85 18.82
CA PHE A 305 -4.92 -3.52 17.41
C PHE A 305 -3.72 -2.65 17.07
N PHE A 306 -3.02 -3.03 16.00
CA PHE A 306 -1.83 -2.30 15.57
C PHE A 306 -1.79 -2.14 14.05
N TYR A 307 -1.16 -1.06 13.60
CA TYR A 307 -0.77 -0.87 12.21
C TYR A 307 0.73 -1.14 12.01
N ILE A 308 1.10 -1.67 10.86
CA ILE A 308 2.43 -1.52 10.31
C ILE A 308 2.36 -0.48 9.20
N LEU A 309 3.09 0.62 9.34
CA LEU A 309 2.99 1.79 8.46
C LEU A 309 1.58 2.38 8.45
N GLY A 310 1.03 2.65 9.62
CA GLY A 310 -0.29 3.28 9.78
C GLY A 310 -0.32 4.78 9.43
N PRO A 311 -1.35 5.49 9.84
CA PRO A 311 -1.50 6.93 9.60
C PRO A 311 -0.25 7.73 9.95
N ASN A 312 0.09 8.72 9.13
CA ASN A 312 1.28 9.60 9.27
C ASN A 312 2.64 8.89 9.19
N SER A 313 2.74 7.68 8.60
CA SER A 313 4.00 6.95 8.43
C SER A 313 4.77 7.31 7.15
N GLY A 314 4.15 8.01 6.21
CA GLY A 314 4.75 8.35 4.92
C GLY A 314 5.86 9.40 5.05
N SER A 315 7.12 9.00 4.93
CA SER A 315 8.24 9.93 4.76
C SER A 315 8.73 9.85 3.31
N GLY A 316 8.82 10.97 2.61
CA GLY A 316 9.15 10.98 1.19
C GLY A 316 10.63 10.72 0.85
N HIS A 317 11.51 10.38 1.80
CA HIS A 317 12.96 10.36 1.59
C HIS A 317 13.72 9.21 2.27
N THR A 318 13.03 8.29 2.95
CA THR A 318 13.67 7.13 3.59
C THR A 318 13.07 5.83 3.08
N SER A 319 13.75 4.72 3.37
CA SER A 319 13.26 3.39 3.02
C SER A 319 11.94 3.08 3.75
N VAL A 320 10.88 2.87 3.01
CA VAL A 320 9.60 2.39 3.56
C VAL A 320 9.78 1.03 4.25
N LEU A 321 10.73 0.22 3.78
CA LEU A 321 11.04 -1.07 4.39
C LEU A 321 11.72 -0.90 5.76
N PHE A 322 12.62 0.07 5.91
CA PHE A 322 13.19 0.42 7.21
C PHE A 322 12.13 0.97 8.17
N ALA A 323 11.24 1.83 7.71
CA ALA A 323 10.12 2.31 8.52
C ALA A 323 9.19 1.17 8.95
N SER A 324 8.91 0.21 8.05
CA SER A 324 8.18 -1.02 8.36
C SER A 324 8.88 -1.87 9.42
N GLU A 325 10.19 -1.99 9.35
CA GLU A 325 10.99 -2.70 10.36
C GLU A 325 10.91 -2.02 11.72
N CYS A 326 11.04 -0.70 11.77
CA CYS A 326 10.94 0.08 13.00
C CYS A 326 9.56 -0.07 13.64
N THR A 327 8.47 0.04 12.85
CA THR A 327 7.10 -0.13 13.35
C THR A 327 6.84 -1.55 13.80
N ALA A 328 7.26 -2.57 13.06
CA ALA A 328 7.14 -3.98 13.47
C ALA A 328 7.89 -4.26 14.78
N ASN A 329 9.10 -3.73 14.94
CA ASN A 329 9.89 -3.87 16.17
C ASN A 329 9.17 -3.24 17.37
N LEU A 330 8.55 -2.08 17.19
CA LEU A 330 7.78 -1.42 18.25
C LEU A 330 6.51 -2.20 18.59
N VAL A 331 5.77 -2.69 17.59
CA VAL A 331 4.59 -3.54 17.78
C VAL A 331 4.96 -4.81 18.57
N VAL A 332 6.01 -5.52 18.19
CA VAL A 332 6.49 -6.73 18.90
C VAL A 332 6.85 -6.41 20.35
N LYS A 333 7.49 -5.27 20.60
CA LYS A 333 7.84 -4.84 21.98
C LYS A 333 6.59 -4.58 22.82
N LEU A 334 5.60 -3.88 22.27
CA LEU A 334 4.36 -3.55 22.97
C LEU A 334 3.46 -4.78 23.16
N ALA A 335 3.40 -5.67 22.16
CA ALA A 335 2.61 -6.89 22.22
C ALA A 335 3.23 -7.98 23.12
N ARG A 336 4.48 -7.84 23.55
CA ARG A 336 5.18 -8.85 24.36
C ARG A 336 4.39 -9.28 25.62
N PRO A 337 3.87 -8.38 26.49
CA PRO A 337 3.11 -8.80 27.66
C PRO A 337 1.81 -9.52 27.29
N LEU A 338 1.17 -9.15 26.19
CA LEU A 338 -0.02 -9.79 25.66
C LEU A 338 0.27 -11.22 25.20
N LEU A 339 1.29 -11.40 24.34
CA LEU A 339 1.63 -12.69 23.74
C LEU A 339 2.29 -13.66 24.73
N LEU A 340 2.93 -13.13 25.78
CA LEU A 340 3.43 -13.92 26.91
C LEU A 340 2.38 -14.17 28.01
N ARG A 341 1.09 -13.90 27.74
CA ARG A 341 -0.04 -14.12 28.67
C ARG A 341 0.08 -13.36 30.00
N LYS A 342 0.81 -12.23 30.03
CA LYS A 342 0.99 -11.37 31.22
C LYS A 342 0.00 -10.21 31.27
N ALA A 343 -0.69 -9.96 30.18
CA ALA A 343 -1.75 -8.94 30.06
C ALA A 343 -2.87 -9.49 29.16
N ALA A 344 -4.11 -9.11 29.43
CA ALA A 344 -5.25 -9.39 28.57
C ALA A 344 -5.35 -8.41 27.41
N ALA A 345 -4.99 -7.14 27.66
CA ALA A 345 -5.04 -6.08 26.68
C ALA A 345 -3.87 -5.11 26.81
N VAL A 346 -3.45 -4.55 25.67
CA VAL A 346 -2.48 -3.47 25.55
C VAL A 346 -3.13 -2.39 24.67
N GLU A 347 -3.17 -1.18 25.19
CA GLU A 347 -3.85 -0.06 24.54
C GLU A 347 -3.09 1.24 24.77
N VAL A 348 -3.12 2.17 23.81
CA VAL A 348 -2.58 3.50 24.01
C VAL A 348 -3.54 4.35 24.85
N GLY A 349 -3.01 5.05 25.86
CA GLY A 349 -3.82 5.97 26.65
C GLY A 349 -4.19 7.24 25.87
N LYS A 350 -5.43 7.69 26.00
CA LYS A 350 -5.99 8.87 25.31
C LYS A 350 -5.07 10.09 25.33
N ASN A 351 -4.56 10.44 26.51
CA ASN A 351 -3.67 11.60 26.64
C ASN A 351 -2.30 11.42 25.97
N ALA A 352 -1.83 10.17 25.81
CA ALA A 352 -0.58 9.90 25.12
C ALA A 352 -0.75 10.04 23.60
N GLU A 353 -1.87 9.55 23.06
CA GLU A 353 -2.25 9.73 21.66
C GLU A 353 -2.38 11.22 21.32
N ILE A 354 -3.22 11.97 22.04
CA ILE A 354 -3.43 13.42 21.81
C ILE A 354 -2.08 14.15 21.79
N ARG A 355 -1.26 14.02 22.84
CA ARG A 355 0.04 14.72 22.89
C ARG A 355 0.96 14.38 21.73
N TYR A 356 0.97 13.10 21.30
CA TYR A 356 1.80 12.70 20.16
C TYR A 356 1.25 13.29 18.86
N CYS A 357 -0.05 13.17 18.61
CA CYS A 357 -0.67 13.63 17.37
C CYS A 357 -0.57 15.16 17.23
N ASP A 358 -0.79 15.92 18.28
CA ASP A 358 -0.55 17.37 18.30
C ASP A 358 0.90 17.71 17.93
N SER A 359 1.85 17.00 18.56
CA SER A 359 3.28 17.25 18.30
C SER A 359 3.68 16.96 16.85
N ILE A 360 3.15 15.89 16.26
CA ILE A 360 3.46 15.54 14.86
C ILE A 360 2.79 16.51 13.89
N GLN A 361 1.56 16.97 14.16
CA GLN A 361 0.90 17.98 13.33
C GLN A 361 1.64 19.31 13.35
N ILE A 362 2.14 19.74 14.51
CA ILE A 362 2.99 20.94 14.61
C ILE A 362 4.28 20.77 13.78
N ALA A 363 4.90 19.59 13.82
CA ALA A 363 6.09 19.32 13.03
C ALA A 363 5.80 19.29 11.53
N LEU A 364 4.70 18.65 11.10
CA LEU A 364 4.28 18.56 9.71
C LEU A 364 4.02 19.92 9.06
N ARG A 365 3.44 20.88 9.80
CA ARG A 365 3.22 22.25 9.31
C ARG A 365 4.49 22.99 8.87
N LYS A 366 5.67 22.48 9.26
CA LYS A 366 6.98 23.01 8.85
C LYS A 366 7.53 22.32 7.60
N THR A 367 6.76 21.42 6.99
CA THR A 367 7.20 20.61 5.84
C THR A 367 6.30 20.85 4.64
N VAL A 368 6.78 20.50 3.46
CA VAL A 368 6.00 20.53 2.21
C VAL A 368 4.84 19.51 2.18
N LEU A 369 4.76 18.62 3.18
CA LEU A 369 3.72 17.59 3.23
C LEU A 369 2.34 18.14 3.61
N THR A 370 2.28 19.34 4.18
CA THR A 370 1.03 20.04 4.50
C THR A 370 0.59 21.01 3.40
N ASP A 371 1.47 21.32 2.47
CA ASP A 371 1.09 22.09 1.29
C ASP A 371 0.12 21.22 0.48
N SER A 372 -1.12 21.70 0.35
CA SER A 372 -2.16 20.98 -0.37
C SER A 372 -1.66 20.61 -1.76
N CYS A 373 -1.34 19.35 -1.96
CA CYS A 373 -1.39 18.77 -3.27
C CYS A 373 -2.87 18.64 -3.63
N SER A 374 -3.53 19.76 -3.93
CA SER A 374 -4.82 19.71 -4.58
C SER A 374 -4.60 19.02 -5.93
N SER A 375 -4.78 17.72 -5.89
CA SER A 375 -4.80 16.85 -7.04
C SER A 375 -6.09 17.04 -7.78
#